data_991b624199a7133988b34af221b10c7f
#
_entry.id   991b624199a7133988b34af221b10c7f
#
_cell.length_a   1.000
_cell.length_b   1.000
_cell.length_c   1.000
_cell.angle_alpha   90.00
_cell.angle_beta   90.00
_cell.angle_gamma   90.00
#
_symmetry.space_group_name_H-M   'P 1'
#
loop_
_entity.id
_entity.type
_entity.pdbx_description
1 polymer ?
#
loop_
_entity_poly.entity_id
_entity_poly.type
_entity_poly.pdbx_seq_one_letter_code
_entity_poly.pdbx_strand_id
1 'polypeptide(L)'
;MERISIKELVKWKDSSRRKPLVIEGARQVGKTWLVKEFARQNYKQLAYVNFENMKVLQNVFIQDFDIDRIVTAIGAATHITCTKGDTLIFLDEIQAAPNAITSLKYFYENAPGYHVVAAGSLLGIELHKGESFPVGKVQFLSLYPMSFVEFVMAMGENGLAQFLQNKDWDMINAFAPKYQELIRYYYYVGGMPEAVLSFSQNRDWKEVRMIQNEILKSYQRDISKHAPLEIVPRITDIWNSIPAQLSKENRKFIYGLVREGARAREYEIALQWLQDAGLIYKVYNVKAPRIPLKSYEDRAAFKIFLLDVGLLGAMARLKTTTVISGNDIFTEFKGALTEQYVMQQLLLSYEPYYFSKPKSTQEIDFLIEDEEGEVIPIEVKAETNVKAKSLRQFVEDNHPQAAYRISMNDYRPEDWVTNIPLWAAESL
;
A
#
# COMPACT_ATOMS: atom_id res chain seq x y z
N MET A 1 -6.88 -11.77 12.27
CA MET A 1 -6.70 -10.30 12.36
C MET A 1 -7.79 -9.66 11.52
N GLU A 2 -8.34 -8.56 11.95
CA GLU A 2 -9.38 -7.86 11.19
C GLU A 2 -8.73 -6.97 10.11
N ARG A 3 -9.38 -6.85 8.93
CA ARG A 3 -8.96 -5.97 7.84
C ARG A 3 -10.11 -5.05 7.47
N ILE A 4 -9.85 -3.75 7.46
CA ILE A 4 -10.86 -2.72 7.12
C ILE A 4 -11.37 -2.91 5.69
N SER A 5 -10.51 -3.39 4.78
CA SER A 5 -10.86 -3.68 3.37
C SER A 5 -11.98 -4.70 3.20
N ILE A 6 -12.37 -5.48 4.23
CA ILE A 6 -13.56 -6.34 4.19
C ILE A 6 -14.83 -5.52 3.93
N LYS A 7 -14.90 -4.28 4.43
CA LYS A 7 -16.04 -3.39 4.19
C LYS A 7 -16.22 -3.08 2.69
N GLU A 8 -15.12 -2.90 1.96
CA GLU A 8 -15.15 -2.67 0.52
C GLU A 8 -15.62 -3.92 -0.25
N LEU A 9 -15.22 -5.11 0.20
CA LEU A 9 -15.71 -6.38 -0.38
C LEU A 9 -17.20 -6.57 -0.13
N VAL A 10 -17.73 -6.15 1.02
CA VAL A 10 -19.19 -6.17 1.29
C VAL A 10 -19.91 -5.20 0.37
N LYS A 11 -19.44 -3.95 0.23
CA LYS A 11 -20.00 -2.97 -0.72
C LYS A 11 -19.99 -3.50 -2.16
N TRP A 12 -18.88 -4.16 -2.57
CA TRP A 12 -18.78 -4.79 -3.87
C TRP A 12 -19.82 -5.90 -4.05
N LYS A 13 -19.98 -6.78 -3.06
CA LYS A 13 -20.96 -7.88 -3.08
C LYS A 13 -22.38 -7.37 -3.30
N ASP A 14 -22.75 -6.29 -2.60
CA ASP A 14 -24.11 -5.75 -2.58
C ASP A 14 -24.39 -4.77 -3.74
N SER A 15 -23.38 -4.45 -4.55
CA SER A 15 -23.51 -3.53 -5.66
C SER A 15 -24.37 -4.12 -6.80
N SER A 16 -25.38 -3.36 -7.26
CA SER A 16 -26.17 -3.69 -8.46
C SER A 16 -25.36 -3.64 -9.76
N ARG A 17 -24.21 -2.94 -9.75
CA ARG A 17 -23.29 -2.83 -10.88
C ARG A 17 -22.03 -3.68 -10.68
N ARG A 18 -22.13 -4.74 -9.87
CA ARG A 18 -21.00 -5.63 -9.57
C ARG A 18 -20.38 -6.21 -10.83
N LYS A 19 -19.07 -6.11 -10.95
CA LYS A 19 -18.24 -6.79 -11.94
C LYS A 19 -17.33 -7.79 -11.21
N PRO A 20 -16.71 -8.78 -11.87
CA PRO A 20 -15.64 -9.54 -11.27
C PRO A 20 -14.61 -8.60 -10.64
N LEU A 21 -14.17 -8.92 -9.41
CA LEU A 21 -13.24 -8.11 -8.66
C LEU A 21 -11.82 -8.66 -8.80
N VAL A 22 -10.89 -7.79 -9.09
CA VAL A 22 -9.45 -8.10 -9.12
C VAL A 22 -8.80 -7.44 -7.91
N ILE A 23 -8.21 -8.26 -7.02
CA ILE A 23 -7.45 -7.75 -5.87
C ILE A 23 -5.97 -7.76 -6.24
N GLU A 24 -5.40 -6.57 -6.28
CA GLU A 24 -3.99 -6.34 -6.56
C GLU A 24 -3.23 -5.87 -5.31
N GLY A 25 -1.93 -5.92 -5.35
CA GLY A 25 -1.04 -5.54 -4.25
C GLY A 25 0.14 -6.49 -4.14
N ALA A 26 1.17 -6.07 -3.41
CA ALA A 26 2.41 -6.83 -3.24
C ALA A 26 2.16 -8.25 -2.69
N ARG A 27 3.15 -9.12 -2.82
CA ARG A 27 3.11 -10.43 -2.13
C ARG A 27 3.06 -10.24 -0.61
N GLN A 28 2.40 -11.20 0.07
CA GLN A 28 2.35 -11.30 1.53
C GLN A 28 1.57 -10.15 2.25
N VAL A 29 0.86 -9.29 1.51
CA VAL A 29 -0.05 -8.29 2.11
C VAL A 29 -1.39 -8.86 2.59
N GLY A 30 -1.64 -10.17 2.37
CA GLY A 30 -2.80 -10.87 2.90
C GLY A 30 -3.99 -11.02 1.95
N LYS A 31 -3.82 -10.90 0.63
CA LYS A 31 -4.91 -11.04 -0.37
C LYS A 31 -5.72 -12.32 -0.20
N THR A 32 -5.06 -13.48 -0.19
CA THR A 32 -5.70 -14.78 -0.05
C THR A 32 -6.47 -14.90 1.27
N TRP A 33 -5.88 -14.43 2.36
CA TRP A 33 -6.53 -14.43 3.66
C TRP A 33 -7.80 -13.55 3.66
N LEU A 34 -7.70 -12.33 3.12
CA LEU A 34 -8.81 -11.39 3.04
C LEU A 34 -10.03 -11.99 2.32
N VAL A 35 -9.81 -12.61 1.14
CA VAL A 35 -10.91 -13.19 0.36
C VAL A 35 -11.50 -14.42 1.05
N LYS A 36 -10.67 -15.27 1.66
CA LYS A 36 -11.16 -16.43 2.43
C LYS A 36 -11.99 -16.00 3.63
N GLU A 37 -11.54 -15.00 4.38
CA GLU A 37 -12.28 -14.48 5.53
C GLU A 37 -13.58 -13.79 5.10
N PHE A 38 -13.56 -12.99 4.05
CA PHE A 38 -14.75 -12.40 3.46
C PHE A 38 -15.76 -13.48 3.02
N ALA A 39 -15.28 -14.54 2.35
CA ALA A 39 -16.13 -15.65 1.93
C ALA A 39 -16.77 -16.36 3.12
N ARG A 40 -15.99 -16.64 4.16
CA ARG A 40 -16.46 -17.28 5.39
C ARG A 40 -17.61 -16.52 6.07
N GLN A 41 -17.55 -15.19 6.01
CA GLN A 41 -18.54 -14.32 6.65
C GLN A 41 -19.79 -14.09 5.78
N ASN A 42 -19.67 -14.17 4.45
CA ASN A 42 -20.65 -13.60 3.54
C ASN A 42 -21.25 -14.60 2.52
N TYR A 43 -20.72 -15.83 2.42
CA TYR A 43 -21.16 -16.85 1.47
C TYR A 43 -21.38 -18.19 2.15
N LYS A 44 -22.25 -19.02 1.57
CA LYS A 44 -22.44 -20.40 2.03
C LYS A 44 -21.26 -21.30 1.67
N GLN A 45 -20.61 -21.02 0.52
CA GLN A 45 -19.53 -21.82 -0.01
C GLN A 45 -18.46 -20.94 -0.67
N LEU A 46 -17.22 -21.45 -0.68
CA LEU A 46 -16.08 -20.85 -1.37
C LEU A 46 -15.47 -21.87 -2.32
N ALA A 47 -15.57 -21.63 -3.62
CA ALA A 47 -14.85 -22.38 -4.65
C ALA A 47 -13.47 -21.73 -4.84
N TYR A 48 -12.47 -22.23 -4.08
CA TYR A 48 -11.11 -21.68 -4.08
C TYR A 48 -10.22 -22.42 -5.09
N VAL A 49 -9.74 -21.69 -6.07
CA VAL A 49 -8.81 -22.15 -7.12
C VAL A 49 -7.48 -21.42 -6.97
N ASN A 50 -6.40 -22.15 -6.74
CA ASN A 50 -5.05 -21.60 -6.84
C ASN A 50 -4.36 -22.19 -8.09
N PHE A 51 -4.09 -21.33 -9.07
CA PHE A 51 -3.57 -21.76 -10.36
C PHE A 51 -2.11 -22.22 -10.33
N GLU A 52 -1.32 -21.90 -9.33
CA GLU A 52 0.02 -22.46 -9.17
C GLU A 52 -0.04 -23.95 -8.83
N ASN A 53 -1.06 -24.39 -8.08
CA ASN A 53 -1.21 -25.78 -7.61
C ASN A 53 -2.18 -26.60 -8.48
N MET A 54 -3.20 -25.96 -9.07
CA MET A 54 -4.26 -26.63 -9.83
C MET A 54 -4.04 -26.52 -11.34
N LYS A 55 -2.91 -27.06 -11.82
CA LYS A 55 -2.51 -26.99 -13.25
C LYS A 55 -3.54 -27.55 -14.22
N VAL A 56 -4.34 -28.55 -13.81
CA VAL A 56 -5.42 -29.12 -14.63
C VAL A 56 -6.43 -28.04 -15.03
N LEU A 57 -6.75 -27.11 -14.12
CA LEU A 57 -7.68 -26.03 -14.42
C LEU A 57 -7.10 -25.00 -15.39
N GLN A 58 -5.78 -24.80 -15.47
CA GLN A 58 -5.18 -23.91 -16.46
C GLN A 58 -5.62 -24.27 -17.88
N ASN A 59 -5.66 -25.58 -18.20
CA ASN A 59 -6.08 -26.08 -19.53
C ASN A 59 -7.54 -25.78 -19.83
N VAL A 60 -8.40 -25.67 -18.82
CA VAL A 60 -9.82 -25.36 -19.00
C VAL A 60 -10.01 -23.95 -19.58
N PHE A 61 -9.20 -22.97 -19.15
CA PHE A 61 -9.27 -21.59 -19.61
C PHE A 61 -8.62 -21.37 -20.99
N ILE A 62 -7.81 -22.30 -21.47
CA ILE A 62 -7.17 -22.23 -22.79
C ILE A 62 -8.14 -22.62 -23.91
N GLN A 63 -9.09 -23.53 -23.64
CA GLN A 63 -9.94 -24.12 -24.69
C GLN A 63 -10.92 -23.10 -25.28
N ASP A 64 -11.71 -22.46 -24.44
CA ASP A 64 -12.70 -21.47 -24.79
C ASP A 64 -13.14 -20.67 -23.54
N PHE A 65 -14.12 -19.77 -23.74
CA PHE A 65 -14.70 -18.94 -22.65
C PHE A 65 -16.17 -19.35 -22.35
N ASP A 66 -16.51 -20.64 -22.50
CA ASP A 66 -17.80 -21.17 -22.06
C ASP A 66 -17.82 -21.20 -20.51
N ILE A 67 -18.59 -20.29 -19.93
CA ILE A 67 -18.63 -20.11 -18.47
C ILE A 67 -19.28 -21.30 -17.77
N ASP A 68 -20.28 -21.94 -18.35
CA ASP A 68 -20.93 -23.10 -17.72
C ASP A 68 -19.96 -24.28 -17.63
N ARG A 69 -19.14 -24.51 -18.67
CA ARG A 69 -18.07 -25.47 -18.67
C ARG A 69 -16.99 -25.13 -17.66
N ILE A 70 -16.55 -23.87 -17.62
CA ILE A 70 -15.52 -23.39 -16.68
C ILE A 70 -16.01 -23.59 -15.24
N VAL A 71 -17.22 -23.17 -14.91
CA VAL A 71 -17.81 -23.28 -13.57
C VAL A 71 -17.99 -24.74 -13.18
N THR A 72 -18.41 -25.62 -14.11
CA THR A 72 -18.50 -27.08 -13.88
C THR A 72 -17.13 -27.68 -13.55
N ALA A 73 -16.09 -27.28 -14.29
CA ALA A 73 -14.73 -27.75 -14.02
C ALA A 73 -14.17 -27.25 -12.67
N ILE A 74 -14.46 -25.97 -12.32
CA ILE A 74 -14.13 -25.43 -11.00
C ILE A 74 -14.83 -26.23 -9.91
N GLY A 75 -16.13 -26.49 -10.09
CA GLY A 75 -16.92 -27.28 -9.13
C GLY A 75 -16.35 -28.68 -8.92
N ALA A 76 -16.00 -29.37 -9.99
CA ALA A 76 -15.38 -30.67 -9.94
C ALA A 76 -14.02 -30.68 -9.21
N ALA A 77 -13.16 -29.67 -9.51
CA ALA A 77 -11.84 -29.56 -8.92
C ALA A 77 -11.85 -29.13 -7.44
N THR A 78 -12.86 -28.37 -7.02
CA THR A 78 -13.01 -27.88 -5.64
C THR A 78 -13.95 -28.72 -4.79
N HIS A 79 -14.64 -29.70 -5.39
CA HIS A 79 -15.70 -30.52 -4.76
C HIS A 79 -16.87 -29.67 -4.22
N ILE A 80 -17.20 -28.56 -4.92
CA ILE A 80 -18.24 -27.62 -4.55
C ILE A 80 -19.21 -27.39 -5.71
N THR A 81 -20.51 -27.48 -5.48
CA THR A 81 -21.50 -27.04 -6.46
C THR A 81 -21.58 -25.52 -6.45
N CYS A 82 -21.07 -24.89 -7.52
CA CYS A 82 -21.07 -23.44 -7.66
C CYS A 82 -22.49 -22.94 -7.92
N THR A 83 -23.10 -22.30 -6.92
CA THR A 83 -24.45 -21.73 -7.00
C THR A 83 -24.37 -20.21 -7.10
N LYS A 84 -25.12 -19.64 -8.04
CA LYS A 84 -25.20 -18.16 -8.23
C LYS A 84 -25.66 -17.47 -6.94
N GLY A 85 -24.91 -16.46 -6.49
CA GLY A 85 -25.19 -15.68 -5.30
C GLY A 85 -24.75 -16.33 -3.95
N ASP A 86 -24.74 -17.66 -3.86
CA ASP A 86 -24.41 -18.39 -2.63
C ASP A 86 -22.93 -18.83 -2.55
N THR A 87 -22.30 -19.02 -3.71
CA THR A 87 -20.89 -19.43 -3.81
C THR A 87 -20.02 -18.28 -4.29
N LEU A 88 -18.94 -17.97 -3.56
CA LEU A 88 -17.87 -17.13 -4.06
C LEU A 88 -16.88 -17.98 -4.85
N ILE A 89 -16.61 -17.63 -6.10
CA ILE A 89 -15.52 -18.20 -6.90
C ILE A 89 -14.28 -17.34 -6.67
N PHE A 90 -13.21 -17.94 -6.14
CA PHE A 90 -11.96 -17.23 -5.89
C PHE A 90 -10.83 -17.83 -6.74
N LEU A 91 -10.35 -17.04 -7.70
CA LEU A 91 -9.28 -17.35 -8.63
C LEU A 91 -7.96 -16.72 -8.12
N ASP A 92 -7.18 -17.49 -7.38
CA ASP A 92 -5.92 -17.01 -6.78
C ASP A 92 -4.74 -17.31 -7.70
N GLU A 93 -3.73 -16.40 -7.70
CA GLU A 93 -2.57 -16.40 -8.62
C GLU A 93 -3.04 -16.51 -10.09
N ILE A 94 -4.04 -15.70 -10.45
CA ILE A 94 -4.74 -15.77 -11.75
C ILE A 94 -3.79 -15.62 -12.94
N GLN A 95 -2.67 -14.91 -12.79
CA GLN A 95 -1.66 -14.74 -13.83
C GLN A 95 -0.93 -16.05 -14.19
N ALA A 96 -1.02 -17.09 -13.34
CA ALA A 96 -0.41 -18.38 -13.63
C ALA A 96 -1.23 -19.20 -14.65
N ALA A 97 -2.47 -18.77 -14.98
CA ALA A 97 -3.34 -19.47 -15.93
C ALA A 97 -3.57 -18.62 -17.18
N PRO A 98 -3.09 -19.05 -18.36
CA PRO A 98 -3.37 -18.35 -19.62
C PRO A 98 -4.88 -18.15 -19.83
N ASN A 99 -5.27 -16.99 -20.33
CA ASN A 99 -6.66 -16.58 -20.60
C ASN A 99 -7.57 -16.46 -19.35
N ALA A 100 -7.14 -16.82 -18.15
CA ALA A 100 -8.00 -16.72 -16.97
C ALA A 100 -8.40 -15.28 -16.67
N ILE A 101 -7.49 -14.31 -16.83
CA ILE A 101 -7.79 -12.88 -16.69
C ILE A 101 -8.83 -12.45 -17.74
N THR A 102 -8.65 -12.87 -19.00
CA THR A 102 -9.60 -12.56 -20.09
C THR A 102 -10.97 -13.16 -19.82
N SER A 103 -11.08 -14.34 -19.18
CA SER A 103 -12.35 -14.98 -18.87
C SER A 103 -13.25 -14.15 -17.95
N LEU A 104 -12.68 -13.25 -17.13
CA LEU A 104 -13.44 -12.36 -16.24
C LEU A 104 -14.43 -11.49 -17.01
N LYS A 105 -14.10 -11.10 -18.27
CA LYS A 105 -15.03 -10.41 -19.17
C LYS A 105 -16.29 -11.23 -19.41
N TYR A 106 -16.12 -12.51 -19.69
CA TYR A 106 -17.24 -13.41 -20.04
C TYR A 106 -18.07 -13.78 -18.80
N PHE A 107 -17.46 -13.88 -17.62
CA PHE A 107 -18.22 -13.94 -16.37
C PHE A 107 -19.14 -12.74 -16.21
N TYR A 108 -18.65 -11.53 -16.48
CA TYR A 108 -19.46 -10.32 -16.38
C TYR A 108 -20.59 -10.29 -17.44
N GLU A 109 -20.28 -10.62 -18.72
CA GLU A 109 -21.20 -10.46 -19.82
C GLU A 109 -22.25 -11.59 -19.89
N ASN A 110 -21.85 -12.82 -19.65
CA ASN A 110 -22.67 -14.01 -19.90
C ASN A 110 -23.21 -14.65 -18.61
N ALA A 111 -22.59 -14.39 -17.47
CA ALA A 111 -22.94 -15.07 -16.21
C ALA A 111 -22.80 -14.16 -14.97
N PRO A 112 -23.42 -12.96 -14.95
CA PRO A 112 -23.24 -11.96 -13.88
C PRO A 112 -23.76 -12.42 -12.50
N GLY A 113 -24.51 -13.52 -12.45
CA GLY A 113 -24.98 -14.10 -11.20
C GLY A 113 -23.90 -14.82 -10.39
N TYR A 114 -22.76 -15.19 -11.01
CA TYR A 114 -21.62 -15.71 -10.25
C TYR A 114 -20.79 -14.58 -9.66
N HIS A 115 -20.45 -14.70 -8.40
CA HIS A 115 -19.56 -13.76 -7.72
C HIS A 115 -18.13 -14.26 -7.87
N VAL A 116 -17.31 -13.50 -8.58
CA VAL A 116 -15.93 -13.88 -8.89
C VAL A 116 -14.97 -12.85 -8.34
N VAL A 117 -14.03 -13.32 -7.52
CA VAL A 117 -12.87 -12.54 -7.07
C VAL A 117 -11.63 -13.21 -7.65
N ALA A 118 -10.76 -12.42 -8.23
CA ALA A 118 -9.44 -12.84 -8.68
C ALA A 118 -8.36 -12.13 -7.87
N ALA A 119 -7.24 -12.79 -7.62
CA ALA A 119 -6.08 -12.17 -6.99
C ALA A 119 -4.80 -12.62 -7.68
N GLY A 120 -3.80 -11.75 -7.67
CA GLY A 120 -2.46 -12.07 -8.13
C GLY A 120 -1.44 -11.06 -7.61
N SER A 121 -0.24 -11.54 -7.32
CA SER A 121 0.80 -10.72 -6.71
C SER A 121 1.64 -9.93 -7.71
N LEU A 122 1.60 -10.29 -8.99
CA LEU A 122 2.38 -9.67 -10.07
C LEU A 122 1.48 -9.24 -11.23
N LEU A 123 0.20 -8.97 -10.93
CA LEU A 123 -0.78 -8.59 -11.96
C LEU A 123 -0.35 -7.34 -12.72
N GLY A 124 0.17 -6.31 -12.06
CA GLY A 124 0.66 -5.11 -12.71
C GLY A 124 1.76 -5.41 -13.75
N ILE A 125 2.63 -6.39 -13.49
CA ILE A 125 3.70 -6.79 -14.40
C ILE A 125 3.15 -7.63 -15.57
N GLU A 126 2.28 -8.59 -15.29
CA GLU A 126 1.73 -9.50 -16.32
C GLU A 126 0.81 -8.77 -17.29
N LEU A 127 0.12 -7.71 -16.85
CA LEU A 127 -0.72 -6.87 -17.72
C LEU A 127 0.06 -6.26 -18.91
N HIS A 128 1.38 -6.11 -18.79
CA HIS A 128 2.23 -5.61 -19.88
C HIS A 128 2.69 -6.70 -20.87
N LYS A 129 2.41 -7.99 -20.62
CA LYS A 129 2.88 -9.11 -21.48
C LYS A 129 1.96 -9.45 -22.66
N GLY A 130 0.94 -8.60 -22.95
CA GLY A 130 0.16 -8.71 -24.19
C GLY A 130 -1.08 -9.61 -24.13
N GLU A 131 -1.50 -10.12 -22.98
CA GLU A 131 -2.83 -10.71 -22.84
C GLU A 131 -3.93 -9.66 -22.91
N SER A 132 -5.08 -10.01 -23.53
CA SER A 132 -6.23 -9.10 -23.62
C SER A 132 -6.83 -8.87 -22.24
N PHE A 133 -6.50 -7.74 -21.64
CA PHE A 133 -7.08 -7.37 -20.35
C PHE A 133 -8.55 -6.93 -20.53
N PRO A 134 -9.48 -7.34 -19.65
CA PRO A 134 -10.91 -7.02 -19.74
C PRO A 134 -11.24 -5.59 -19.29
N VAL A 135 -10.74 -4.58 -20.04
CA VAL A 135 -10.94 -3.15 -19.77
C VAL A 135 -12.42 -2.85 -19.58
N GLY A 136 -12.74 -2.17 -18.47
CA GLY A 136 -14.13 -1.77 -18.17
C GLY A 136 -15.08 -2.90 -17.75
N LYS A 137 -14.61 -4.16 -17.71
CA LYS A 137 -15.42 -5.36 -17.38
C LYS A 137 -15.08 -5.96 -16.01
N VAL A 138 -14.11 -5.39 -15.33
CA VAL A 138 -13.69 -5.74 -13.95
C VAL A 138 -13.66 -4.51 -13.06
N GLN A 139 -13.69 -4.72 -11.76
CA GLN A 139 -13.40 -3.74 -10.72
C GLN A 139 -12.07 -4.10 -10.05
N PHE A 140 -11.39 -3.10 -9.48
CA PHE A 140 -10.12 -3.30 -8.80
C PHE A 140 -10.25 -2.93 -7.32
N LEU A 141 -9.48 -3.66 -6.50
CA LEU A 141 -9.24 -3.34 -5.11
C LEU A 141 -7.74 -3.47 -4.85
N SER A 142 -7.10 -2.37 -4.53
CA SER A 142 -5.69 -2.38 -4.12
C SER A 142 -5.59 -2.73 -2.64
N LEU A 143 -4.79 -3.75 -2.31
CA LEU A 143 -4.55 -4.17 -0.94
C LEU A 143 -3.12 -3.81 -0.53
N TYR A 144 -3.03 -2.95 0.48
CA TYR A 144 -1.78 -2.48 1.08
C TYR A 144 -1.40 -3.33 2.31
N PRO A 145 -0.17 -3.22 2.83
CA PRO A 145 0.14 -3.64 4.20
C PRO A 145 -0.88 -3.09 5.19
N MET A 146 -1.00 -3.70 6.35
CA MET A 146 -1.96 -3.26 7.38
C MET A 146 -1.69 -1.80 7.77
N SER A 147 -2.76 -1.02 7.86
CA SER A 147 -2.69 0.36 8.33
C SER A 147 -2.36 0.44 9.82
N PHE A 148 -2.11 1.66 10.31
CA PHE A 148 -1.90 1.84 11.76
C PHE A 148 -3.15 1.48 12.56
N VAL A 149 -4.34 1.83 12.09
CA VAL A 149 -5.61 1.46 12.73
C VAL A 149 -5.79 -0.06 12.77
N GLU A 150 -5.51 -0.76 11.67
CA GLU A 150 -5.54 -2.23 11.62
C GLU A 150 -4.51 -2.87 12.56
N PHE A 151 -3.34 -2.25 12.71
CA PHE A 151 -2.33 -2.68 13.67
C PHE A 151 -2.81 -2.49 15.12
N VAL A 152 -3.41 -1.35 15.45
CA VAL A 152 -4.00 -1.08 16.78
C VAL A 152 -5.06 -2.13 17.13
N MET A 153 -5.94 -2.47 16.18
CA MET A 153 -6.92 -3.56 16.33
C MET A 153 -6.22 -4.92 16.55
N ALA A 154 -5.16 -5.21 15.80
CA ALA A 154 -4.41 -6.46 15.96
C ALA A 154 -3.69 -6.56 17.33
N MET A 155 -3.35 -5.43 17.94
CA MET A 155 -2.82 -5.38 19.31
C MET A 155 -3.87 -5.60 20.40
N GLY A 156 -5.16 -5.74 20.03
CA GLY A 156 -6.29 -5.90 20.96
C GLY A 156 -6.90 -4.58 21.45
N GLU A 157 -6.44 -3.46 20.95
CA GLU A 157 -6.85 -2.11 21.39
C GLU A 157 -8.02 -1.57 20.55
N ASN A 158 -9.11 -2.35 20.44
CA ASN A 158 -10.25 -2.01 19.56
C ASN A 158 -10.91 -0.67 19.92
N GLY A 159 -10.97 -0.30 21.21
CA GLY A 159 -11.50 1.01 21.63
C GLY A 159 -10.68 2.18 21.07
N LEU A 160 -9.34 2.07 21.11
CA LEU A 160 -8.45 3.08 20.55
C LEU A 160 -8.61 3.17 19.03
N ALA A 161 -8.71 2.03 18.35
CA ALA A 161 -8.94 1.99 16.90
C ALA A 161 -10.27 2.68 16.53
N GLN A 162 -11.32 2.49 17.33
CA GLN A 162 -12.61 3.13 17.11
C GLN A 162 -12.55 4.65 17.29
N PHE A 163 -11.80 5.18 18.27
CA PHE A 163 -11.60 6.63 18.40
C PHE A 163 -10.93 7.22 17.16
N LEU A 164 -9.91 6.57 16.61
CA LEU A 164 -9.26 6.99 15.36
C LEU A 164 -10.23 6.97 14.17
N GLN A 165 -11.00 5.90 14.01
CA GLN A 165 -12.00 5.77 12.92
C GLN A 165 -13.11 6.82 13.00
N ASN A 166 -13.52 7.19 14.22
CA ASN A 166 -14.59 8.17 14.47
C ASN A 166 -14.06 9.60 14.55
N LYS A 167 -12.74 9.83 14.46
CA LYS A 167 -12.09 11.15 14.65
C LYS A 167 -12.47 11.79 15.98
N ASP A 168 -12.57 10.98 17.05
CA ASP A 168 -12.86 11.46 18.41
C ASP A 168 -11.59 12.10 19.03
N TRP A 169 -11.37 13.37 18.66
CA TRP A 169 -10.14 14.07 18.99
C TRP A 169 -9.88 14.21 20.49
N ASP A 170 -10.94 14.34 21.29
CA ASP A 170 -10.83 14.45 22.75
C ASP A 170 -10.29 13.15 23.34
N MET A 171 -10.83 12.01 22.90
CA MET A 171 -10.38 10.70 23.35
C MET A 171 -9.02 10.35 22.75
N ILE A 172 -8.76 10.72 21.50
CA ILE A 172 -7.43 10.54 20.88
C ILE A 172 -6.35 11.28 21.67
N ASN A 173 -6.59 12.52 22.08
CA ASN A 173 -5.66 13.30 22.89
C ASN A 173 -5.52 12.70 24.31
N ALA A 174 -6.62 12.28 24.93
CA ALA A 174 -6.58 11.68 26.26
C ALA A 174 -5.72 10.40 26.34
N PHE A 175 -5.70 9.63 25.25
CA PHE A 175 -4.90 8.39 25.14
C PHE A 175 -3.59 8.56 24.36
N ALA A 176 -3.13 9.79 24.14
CA ALA A 176 -1.90 10.09 23.40
C ALA A 176 -0.66 9.27 23.85
N PRO A 177 -0.37 9.08 25.16
CA PRO A 177 0.76 8.25 25.57
C PRO A 177 0.69 6.80 25.08
N LYS A 178 -0.52 6.22 25.01
CA LYS A 178 -0.70 4.86 24.52
C LYS A 178 -0.54 4.78 23.01
N TYR A 179 -1.04 5.73 22.25
CA TYR A 179 -0.80 5.82 20.82
C TYR A 179 0.68 6.04 20.49
N GLN A 180 1.40 6.85 21.29
CA GLN A 180 2.84 7.06 21.13
C GLN A 180 3.64 5.76 21.33
N GLU A 181 3.22 4.88 22.25
CA GLU A 181 3.79 3.55 22.40
C GLU A 181 3.52 2.70 21.15
N LEU A 182 2.27 2.63 20.71
CA LEU A 182 1.83 1.80 19.59
C LEU A 182 2.47 2.24 18.26
N ILE A 183 2.65 3.54 18.01
CA ILE A 183 3.28 4.01 16.78
C ILE A 183 4.77 3.66 16.73
N ARG A 184 5.47 3.65 17.89
CA ARG A 184 6.85 3.16 17.95
C ARG A 184 6.93 1.68 17.63
N TYR A 185 5.95 0.89 18.10
CA TYR A 185 5.85 -0.52 17.74
C TYR A 185 5.62 -0.69 16.24
N TYR A 186 4.69 0.08 15.67
CA TYR A 186 4.41 0.04 14.24
C TYR A 186 5.61 0.43 13.39
N TYR A 187 6.42 1.42 13.78
CA TYR A 187 7.64 1.78 13.06
C TYR A 187 8.64 0.62 12.98
N TYR A 188 8.67 -0.25 13.96
CA TYR A 188 9.54 -1.43 13.95
C TYR A 188 8.89 -2.63 13.24
N VAL A 189 7.64 -2.92 13.57
CA VAL A 189 6.89 -4.10 13.08
C VAL A 189 6.42 -3.90 11.64
N GLY A 190 5.96 -2.70 11.31
CA GLY A 190 5.29 -2.40 10.05
C GLY A 190 3.88 -2.96 9.98
N GLY A 191 3.33 -2.95 8.75
CA GLY A 191 2.00 -3.46 8.43
C GLY A 191 1.99 -4.81 7.72
N MET A 192 3.13 -5.51 7.58
CA MET A 192 3.13 -6.83 6.97
C MET A 192 2.40 -7.85 7.87
N PRO A 193 1.30 -8.51 7.37
CA PRO A 193 0.41 -9.29 8.23
C PRO A 193 1.09 -10.37 9.06
N GLU A 194 2.09 -11.06 8.52
CA GLU A 194 2.83 -12.10 9.23
C GLU A 194 3.63 -11.52 10.39
N ALA A 195 4.30 -10.38 10.19
CA ALA A 195 5.05 -9.68 11.22
C ALA A 195 4.11 -9.13 12.31
N VAL A 196 2.97 -8.55 11.92
CA VAL A 196 1.95 -8.06 12.85
C VAL A 196 1.36 -9.20 13.68
N LEU A 197 1.04 -10.33 13.04
CA LEU A 197 0.48 -11.51 13.72
C LEU A 197 1.47 -12.07 14.76
N SER A 198 2.72 -12.31 14.37
CA SER A 198 3.76 -12.80 15.27
C SER A 198 3.93 -11.84 16.48
N PHE A 199 4.02 -10.54 16.21
CA PHE A 199 4.17 -9.55 17.27
C PHE A 199 2.95 -9.47 18.19
N SER A 200 1.73 -9.58 17.65
CA SER A 200 0.50 -9.55 18.46
C SER A 200 0.44 -10.72 19.44
N GLN A 201 0.96 -11.88 19.07
CA GLN A 201 0.94 -13.10 19.87
C GLN A 201 2.10 -13.22 20.85
N ASN A 202 3.33 -12.92 20.39
CA ASN A 202 4.55 -13.29 21.10
C ASN A 202 5.31 -12.10 21.68
N ARG A 203 5.07 -10.88 21.17
CA ARG A 203 5.83 -9.65 21.52
C ARG A 203 7.36 -9.81 21.33
N ASP A 204 7.77 -10.73 20.45
CA ASP A 204 9.18 -11.01 20.17
C ASP A 204 9.71 -10.18 18.99
N TRP A 205 10.51 -9.18 19.31
CA TRP A 205 11.17 -8.29 18.35
C TRP A 205 12.15 -9.00 17.41
N LYS A 206 12.80 -10.07 17.88
CA LYS A 206 13.76 -10.84 17.08
C LYS A 206 13.05 -11.68 16.04
N GLU A 207 11.93 -12.30 16.42
CA GLU A 207 11.07 -13.05 15.52
C GLU A 207 10.51 -12.15 14.42
N VAL A 208 10.00 -10.96 14.78
CA VAL A 208 9.54 -9.96 13.81
C VAL A 208 10.64 -9.63 12.79
N ARG A 209 11.87 -9.35 13.25
CA ARG A 209 12.99 -9.04 12.35
C ARG A 209 13.37 -10.21 11.45
N MET A 210 13.27 -11.43 11.94
CA MET A 210 13.49 -12.65 11.15
C MET A 210 12.45 -12.73 10.03
N ILE A 211 11.16 -12.58 10.34
CA ILE A 211 10.06 -12.58 9.36
C ILE A 211 10.27 -11.47 8.31
N GLN A 212 10.57 -10.25 8.72
CA GLN A 212 10.84 -9.15 7.79
C GLN A 212 12.00 -9.45 6.82
N ASN A 213 13.08 -10.04 7.33
CA ASN A 213 14.22 -10.44 6.50
C ASN A 213 13.85 -11.57 5.51
N GLU A 214 12.98 -12.48 5.89
CA GLU A 214 12.47 -13.55 5.02
C GLU A 214 11.57 -12.97 3.92
N ILE A 215 10.72 -11.99 4.25
CA ILE A 215 9.90 -11.25 3.27
C ILE A 215 10.81 -10.53 2.25
N LEU A 216 11.81 -9.79 2.71
CA LEU A 216 12.77 -9.10 1.84
C LEU A 216 13.53 -10.05 0.92
N LYS A 217 13.99 -11.19 1.44
CA LYS A 217 14.62 -12.26 0.62
C LYS A 217 13.66 -12.85 -0.39
N SER A 218 12.39 -13.01 -0.03
CA SER A 218 11.35 -13.48 -0.93
C SER A 218 11.17 -12.53 -2.11
N TYR A 219 11.09 -11.22 -1.86
CA TYR A 219 11.01 -10.22 -2.92
C TYR A 219 12.24 -10.23 -3.84
N GLN A 220 13.45 -10.39 -3.30
CA GLN A 220 14.66 -10.52 -4.12
C GLN A 220 14.62 -11.76 -5.03
N ARG A 221 14.07 -12.88 -4.54
CA ARG A 221 13.88 -14.10 -5.36
C ARG A 221 12.83 -13.87 -6.46
N ASP A 222 11.74 -13.16 -6.13
CA ASP A 222 10.70 -12.82 -7.11
C ASP A 222 11.24 -11.91 -8.21
N ILE A 223 12.06 -10.91 -7.87
CA ILE A 223 12.79 -10.08 -8.85
C ILE A 223 13.58 -10.96 -9.80
N SER A 224 14.38 -11.88 -9.26
CA SER A 224 15.24 -12.75 -10.06
C SER A 224 14.45 -13.75 -10.93
N LYS A 225 13.26 -14.16 -10.50
CA LYS A 225 12.43 -15.16 -11.18
C LYS A 225 11.53 -14.56 -12.26
N HIS A 226 10.98 -13.37 -12.04
CA HIS A 226 9.90 -12.81 -12.84
C HIS A 226 10.31 -11.58 -13.67
N ALA A 227 11.37 -10.88 -13.30
CA ALA A 227 11.86 -9.77 -14.09
C ALA A 227 12.66 -10.24 -15.33
N PRO A 228 12.60 -9.50 -16.44
CA PRO A 228 13.49 -9.73 -17.58
C PRO A 228 14.96 -9.72 -17.15
N LEU A 229 15.75 -10.70 -17.58
CA LEU A 229 17.13 -10.90 -17.13
C LEU A 229 18.02 -9.65 -17.31
N GLU A 230 17.76 -8.89 -18.38
CA GLU A 230 18.55 -7.69 -18.71
C GLU A 230 18.35 -6.55 -17.67
N ILE A 231 17.22 -6.51 -16.97
CA ILE A 231 16.91 -5.44 -16.01
C ILE A 231 17.08 -5.87 -14.56
N VAL A 232 17.24 -7.16 -14.26
CA VAL A 232 17.43 -7.66 -12.88
C VAL A 232 18.55 -6.93 -12.13
N PRO A 233 19.75 -6.72 -12.72
CA PRO A 233 20.80 -5.98 -12.00
C PRO A 233 20.37 -4.55 -11.63
N ARG A 234 19.68 -3.84 -12.54
CA ARG A 234 19.23 -2.47 -12.32
C ARG A 234 18.13 -2.40 -11.26
N ILE A 235 17.19 -3.37 -11.24
CA ILE A 235 16.18 -3.47 -10.18
C ILE A 235 16.88 -3.69 -8.84
N THR A 236 17.87 -4.58 -8.79
CA THR A 236 18.63 -4.88 -7.56
C THR A 236 19.40 -3.66 -7.07
N ASP A 237 20.01 -2.89 -7.97
CA ASP A 237 20.72 -1.66 -7.64
C ASP A 237 19.76 -0.62 -7.00
N ILE A 238 18.59 -0.39 -7.63
CA ILE A 238 17.56 0.51 -7.07
C ILE A 238 17.11 -0.01 -5.70
N TRP A 239 16.74 -1.29 -5.61
CA TRP A 239 16.26 -1.91 -4.37
C TRP A 239 17.23 -1.68 -3.22
N ASN A 240 18.50 -1.95 -3.44
CA ASN A 240 19.54 -1.76 -2.41
C ASN A 240 19.80 -0.28 -2.06
N SER A 241 19.48 0.65 -2.97
CA SER A 241 19.68 2.09 -2.72
C SER A 241 18.55 2.73 -1.90
N ILE A 242 17.38 2.10 -1.74
CA ILE A 242 16.20 2.69 -1.10
C ILE A 242 16.50 3.33 0.27
N PRO A 243 17.18 2.66 1.23
CA PRO A 243 17.49 3.29 2.50
C PRO A 243 18.34 4.56 2.38
N ALA A 244 19.31 4.57 1.44
CA ALA A 244 20.16 5.73 1.18
C ALA A 244 19.40 6.88 0.52
N GLN A 245 18.43 6.58 -0.36
CA GLN A 245 17.58 7.59 -0.99
C GLN A 245 16.74 8.32 0.07
N LEU A 246 16.14 7.57 1.00
CA LEU A 246 15.24 8.10 2.03
C LEU A 246 15.97 8.81 3.18
N SER A 247 17.25 8.53 3.42
CA SER A 247 18.05 9.18 4.44
C SER A 247 18.52 10.60 4.07
N LYS A 248 18.34 11.06 2.83
CA LYS A 248 18.69 12.42 2.39
C LYS A 248 17.70 13.47 2.87
N GLU A 249 18.16 14.69 3.10
CA GLU A 249 17.33 15.79 3.58
C GLU A 249 16.10 16.06 2.70
N ASN A 250 16.30 16.15 1.38
CA ASN A 250 15.21 16.44 0.44
C ASN A 250 14.55 15.20 -0.17
N ARG A 251 15.06 14.00 0.12
CA ARG A 251 14.56 12.68 -0.30
C ARG A 251 14.18 12.52 -1.77
N LYS A 252 14.52 13.51 -2.61
CA LYS A 252 14.38 13.41 -4.06
C LYS A 252 15.23 12.26 -4.58
N PHE A 253 14.67 11.44 -5.47
CA PHE A 253 15.40 10.32 -6.05
C PHE A 253 16.62 10.78 -6.84
N ILE A 254 17.78 10.25 -6.50
CA ILE A 254 19.06 10.60 -7.09
C ILE A 254 19.66 9.35 -7.75
N TYR A 255 19.73 9.34 -9.07
CA TYR A 255 20.31 8.21 -9.83
C TYR A 255 21.76 7.91 -9.44
N GLY A 256 22.56 8.94 -9.14
CA GLY A 256 23.94 8.79 -8.68
C GLY A 256 24.10 8.03 -7.35
N LEU A 257 23.04 7.96 -6.51
CA LEU A 257 23.04 7.12 -5.30
C LEU A 257 22.76 5.64 -5.61
N VAL A 258 22.15 5.34 -6.75
CA VAL A 258 21.98 3.97 -7.21
C VAL A 258 23.32 3.41 -7.66
N ARG A 259 24.01 4.18 -8.52
CA ARG A 259 25.35 3.88 -9.02
C ARG A 259 25.99 5.17 -9.55
N GLU A 260 27.27 5.33 -9.37
CA GLU A 260 28.02 6.44 -9.95
C GLU A 260 27.85 6.48 -11.48
N GLY A 261 27.48 7.65 -12.02
CA GLY A 261 27.22 7.85 -13.44
C GLY A 261 25.89 7.33 -13.96
N ALA A 262 25.01 6.79 -13.10
CA ALA A 262 23.69 6.30 -13.50
C ALA A 262 22.81 7.41 -14.10
N ARG A 263 22.08 7.06 -15.18
CA ARG A 263 21.19 7.99 -15.90
C ARG A 263 19.75 7.49 -15.86
N ALA A 264 18.79 8.40 -15.84
CA ALA A 264 17.36 8.12 -15.79
C ALA A 264 16.93 7.04 -16.80
N ARG A 265 17.26 7.21 -18.07
CA ARG A 265 16.88 6.30 -19.17
C ARG A 265 17.29 4.83 -18.96
N GLU A 266 18.28 4.58 -18.10
CA GLU A 266 18.80 3.22 -17.86
C GLU A 266 18.01 2.50 -16.77
N TYR A 267 17.34 3.26 -15.91
CA TYR A 267 16.67 2.75 -14.71
C TYR A 267 15.14 2.89 -14.74
N GLU A 268 14.57 3.60 -15.73
CA GLU A 268 13.10 3.83 -15.80
C GLU A 268 12.30 2.53 -15.82
N ILE A 269 12.69 1.55 -16.65
CA ILE A 269 12.00 0.25 -16.74
C ILE A 269 12.13 -0.52 -15.42
N ALA A 270 13.27 -0.44 -14.76
CA ALA A 270 13.49 -1.10 -13.47
C ALA A 270 12.67 -0.46 -12.34
N LEU A 271 12.56 0.89 -12.33
CA LEU A 271 11.67 1.61 -11.42
C LEU A 271 10.21 1.27 -11.67
N GLN A 272 9.79 1.21 -12.94
CA GLN A 272 8.44 0.84 -13.31
C GLN A 272 8.12 -0.59 -12.84
N TRP A 273 9.04 -1.53 -13.05
CA TRP A 273 8.86 -2.91 -12.60
C TRP A 273 8.64 -3.02 -11.09
N LEU A 274 9.43 -2.28 -10.27
CA LEU A 274 9.25 -2.25 -8.82
C LEU A 274 7.91 -1.64 -8.40
N GLN A 275 7.45 -0.62 -9.13
CA GLN A 275 6.16 0.03 -8.89
C GLN A 275 5.00 -0.91 -9.25
N ASP A 276 5.05 -1.57 -10.42
CA ASP A 276 4.04 -2.53 -10.87
C ASP A 276 3.97 -3.78 -9.99
N ALA A 277 5.10 -4.16 -9.37
CA ALA A 277 5.14 -5.19 -8.32
C ALA A 277 4.55 -4.73 -6.97
N GLY A 278 4.22 -3.44 -6.82
CA GLY A 278 3.75 -2.86 -5.57
C GLY A 278 4.80 -2.78 -4.46
N LEU A 279 6.10 -2.84 -4.82
CA LEU A 279 7.21 -2.84 -3.86
C LEU A 279 7.68 -1.44 -3.51
N ILE A 280 7.48 -0.48 -4.41
CA ILE A 280 7.75 0.95 -4.19
C ILE A 280 6.60 1.81 -4.67
N TYR A 281 6.51 3.00 -4.12
CA TYR A 281 5.63 4.07 -4.56
C TYR A 281 6.43 5.30 -4.95
N LYS A 282 6.06 5.94 -6.06
CA LYS A 282 6.62 7.23 -6.48
C LYS A 282 5.67 8.33 -6.06
N VAL A 283 6.19 9.32 -5.34
CA VAL A 283 5.51 10.57 -5.04
C VAL A 283 6.15 11.66 -5.89
N TYR A 284 5.39 12.22 -6.83
CA TYR A 284 5.91 13.17 -7.80
C TYR A 284 5.89 14.59 -7.26
N ASN A 285 6.87 15.39 -7.68
CA ASN A 285 6.82 16.84 -7.49
C ASN A 285 5.75 17.46 -8.38
N VAL A 286 5.08 18.50 -7.89
CA VAL A 286 4.23 19.33 -8.72
C VAL A 286 4.87 20.69 -8.97
N LYS A 287 4.80 21.16 -10.22
CA LYS A 287 5.37 22.48 -10.64
C LYS A 287 4.55 23.65 -10.10
N ALA A 288 3.27 23.43 -9.86
CA ALA A 288 2.35 24.39 -9.27
C ALA A 288 1.32 23.66 -8.41
N PRO A 289 1.01 24.12 -7.19
CA PRO A 289 0.02 23.52 -6.31
C PRO A 289 -1.39 23.94 -6.72
N ARG A 290 -1.85 23.45 -7.86
CA ARG A 290 -3.16 23.75 -8.47
C ARG A 290 -3.86 22.47 -8.87
N ILE A 291 -5.17 22.46 -8.84
CA ILE A 291 -6.01 21.33 -9.25
C ILE A 291 -6.18 21.27 -10.77
N PRO A 292 -6.23 20.05 -11.33
CA PRO A 292 -5.86 18.80 -10.67
C PRO A 292 -4.33 18.69 -10.53
N LEU A 293 -3.82 18.27 -9.37
CA LEU A 293 -2.36 18.16 -9.10
C LEU A 293 -1.65 17.32 -10.15
N LYS A 294 -2.31 16.27 -10.65
CA LYS A 294 -1.80 15.40 -11.71
C LYS A 294 -1.40 16.13 -12.98
N SER A 295 -2.09 17.22 -13.32
CA SER A 295 -1.77 18.04 -14.51
C SER A 295 -0.47 18.84 -14.36
N TYR A 296 -0.01 19.04 -13.14
CA TYR A 296 1.20 19.79 -12.82
C TYR A 296 2.37 18.89 -12.40
N GLU A 297 2.21 17.57 -12.52
CA GLU A 297 3.23 16.57 -12.19
C GLU A 297 4.53 16.80 -12.95
N ASP A 298 5.65 16.81 -12.23
CA ASP A 298 7.00 16.78 -12.81
C ASP A 298 7.56 15.36 -12.74
N ARG A 299 7.40 14.60 -13.82
CA ARG A 299 7.84 13.21 -13.90
C ARG A 299 9.36 13.02 -13.74
N ALA A 300 10.14 14.08 -13.91
CA ALA A 300 11.59 14.04 -13.71
C ALA A 300 12.01 14.22 -12.24
N ALA A 301 11.07 14.63 -11.37
CA ALA A 301 11.34 14.90 -9.98
C ALA A 301 10.35 14.13 -9.10
N PHE A 302 10.82 13.08 -8.41
CA PHE A 302 10.01 12.24 -7.54
C PHE A 302 10.80 11.78 -6.33
N LYS A 303 10.07 11.43 -5.27
CA LYS A 303 10.56 10.66 -4.11
C LYS A 303 10.14 9.20 -4.31
N ILE A 304 10.91 8.25 -3.77
CA ILE A 304 10.47 6.85 -3.70
C ILE A 304 10.25 6.47 -2.25
N PHE A 305 9.23 5.67 -2.03
CA PHE A 305 8.92 5.08 -0.73
C PHE A 305 8.78 3.56 -0.88
N LEU A 306 9.17 2.83 0.17
CA LEU A 306 8.97 1.39 0.21
C LEU A 306 7.49 1.08 0.54
N LEU A 307 7.04 -0.12 0.25
CA LEU A 307 5.66 -0.52 0.56
C LEU A 307 5.35 -0.55 2.08
N ASP A 308 6.37 -0.70 2.94
CA ASP A 308 6.17 -0.88 4.39
C ASP A 308 7.31 -0.30 5.21
N VAL A 309 6.96 0.41 6.30
CA VAL A 309 7.91 1.08 7.19
C VAL A 309 8.77 0.08 7.98
N GLY A 310 8.21 -1.05 8.41
CA GLY A 310 8.95 -2.09 9.13
C GLY A 310 9.99 -2.78 8.23
N LEU A 311 9.62 -3.03 6.97
CA LEU A 311 10.56 -3.55 5.98
C LEU A 311 11.67 -2.54 5.65
N LEU A 312 11.37 -1.25 5.60
CA LEU A 312 12.40 -0.21 5.46
C LEU A 312 13.38 -0.25 6.63
N GLY A 313 12.88 -0.37 7.86
CA GLY A 313 13.71 -0.53 9.05
C GLY A 313 14.59 -1.79 9.01
N ALA A 314 14.08 -2.89 8.45
CA ALA A 314 14.84 -4.12 8.25
C ALA A 314 15.92 -3.96 7.18
N MET A 315 15.62 -3.33 6.04
CA MET A 315 16.60 -3.02 4.98
C MET A 315 17.73 -2.13 5.50
N ALA A 316 17.40 -1.13 6.31
CA ALA A 316 18.36 -0.23 6.95
C ALA A 316 19.09 -0.89 8.15
N ARG A 317 18.80 -2.14 8.48
CA ARG A 317 19.36 -2.90 9.62
C ARG A 317 19.23 -2.17 10.97
N LEU A 318 18.11 -1.46 11.14
CA LEU A 318 17.84 -0.76 12.39
C LEU A 318 17.70 -1.74 13.57
N LYS A 319 18.35 -1.42 14.67
CA LYS A 319 18.26 -2.21 15.90
C LYS A 319 16.96 -1.86 16.65
N THR A 320 16.41 -2.83 17.35
CA THR A 320 15.19 -2.67 18.20
C THR A 320 15.36 -1.53 19.20
N THR A 321 16.50 -1.49 19.90
CA THR A 321 16.82 -0.45 20.89
C THR A 321 16.78 0.95 20.29
N THR A 322 17.18 1.11 19.03
CA THR A 322 17.22 2.40 18.34
C THR A 322 15.81 2.94 18.10
N VAL A 323 14.87 2.08 17.65
CA VAL A 323 13.51 2.50 17.29
C VAL A 323 12.63 2.71 18.53
N ILE A 324 12.76 1.82 19.53
CA ILE A 324 11.86 1.79 20.70
C ILE A 324 12.31 2.73 21.80
N SER A 325 13.63 2.82 22.07
CA SER A 325 14.16 3.65 23.16
C SER A 325 14.23 5.13 22.83
N GLY A 326 14.08 5.53 21.56
CA GLY A 326 14.06 6.94 21.14
C GLY A 326 15.38 7.69 21.39
N ASN A 327 16.53 7.03 21.33
CA ASN A 327 17.83 7.65 21.53
C ASN A 327 18.15 8.67 20.41
N ASP A 328 18.79 9.79 20.79
CA ASP A 328 19.14 10.92 19.89
C ASP A 328 20.00 10.52 18.68
N ILE A 329 20.72 9.39 18.74
CA ILE A 329 21.53 8.83 17.63
C ILE A 329 20.66 8.45 16.40
N PHE A 330 19.35 8.36 16.57
CA PHE A 330 18.39 7.95 15.56
C PHE A 330 17.78 9.13 14.77
N THR A 331 18.14 10.36 15.08
CA THR A 331 17.44 11.58 14.67
C THR A 331 17.30 11.72 13.14
N GLU A 332 18.35 11.44 12.37
CA GLU A 332 18.34 11.59 10.91
C GLU A 332 17.40 10.58 10.21
N PHE A 333 17.50 9.30 10.57
CA PHE A 333 16.66 8.26 9.95
C PHE A 333 15.24 8.24 10.49
N LYS A 334 14.99 8.83 11.67
CA LYS A 334 13.65 8.98 12.25
C LYS A 334 12.73 9.82 11.35
N GLY A 335 13.24 10.90 10.77
CA GLY A 335 12.50 11.68 9.78
C GLY A 335 12.11 10.83 8.55
N ALA A 336 13.03 10.00 8.05
CA ALA A 336 12.77 9.10 6.93
C ALA A 336 11.67 8.08 7.23
N LEU A 337 11.71 7.44 8.42
CA LEU A 337 10.66 6.51 8.84
C LEU A 337 9.32 7.20 9.03
N THR A 338 9.32 8.43 9.55
CA THR A 338 8.08 9.18 9.80
C THR A 338 7.40 9.56 8.49
N GLU A 339 8.14 10.08 7.50
CA GLU A 339 7.54 10.36 6.18
C GLU A 339 7.13 9.07 5.45
N GLN A 340 7.93 7.99 5.54
CA GLN A 340 7.56 6.68 5.02
C GLN A 340 6.24 6.19 5.63
N TYR A 341 6.07 6.33 6.93
CA TYR A 341 4.85 5.98 7.64
C TYR A 341 3.66 6.84 7.18
N VAL A 342 3.82 8.16 7.16
CA VAL A 342 2.73 9.08 6.75
C VAL A 342 2.31 8.79 5.30
N MET A 343 3.27 8.63 4.38
CA MET A 343 2.97 8.27 3.00
C MET A 343 2.16 6.97 2.92
N GLN A 344 2.53 5.95 3.69
CA GLN A 344 1.84 4.66 3.73
C GLN A 344 0.39 4.79 4.22
N GLN A 345 0.11 5.70 5.18
CA GLN A 345 -1.25 5.96 5.64
C GLN A 345 -2.04 6.78 4.60
N LEU A 346 -1.44 7.79 3.97
CA LEU A 346 -2.10 8.62 2.95
C LEU A 346 -2.53 7.82 1.71
N LEU A 347 -1.76 6.81 1.29
CA LEU A 347 -2.07 5.96 0.14
C LEU A 347 -3.41 5.20 0.25
N LEU A 348 -3.96 5.06 1.46
CA LEU A 348 -5.23 4.38 1.67
C LEU A 348 -6.41 5.16 1.07
N SER A 349 -6.28 6.50 0.99
CA SER A 349 -7.36 7.40 0.56
C SER A 349 -6.95 8.39 -0.53
N TYR A 350 -5.66 8.66 -0.70
CA TYR A 350 -5.16 9.73 -1.56
C TYR A 350 -4.05 9.26 -2.51
N GLU A 351 -3.86 9.99 -3.61
CA GLU A 351 -2.65 9.98 -4.44
C GLU A 351 -1.77 11.17 -4.00
N PRO A 352 -0.75 10.96 -3.13
CA PRO A 352 0.04 12.05 -2.60
C PRO A 352 1.08 12.55 -3.62
N TYR A 353 1.29 13.86 -3.61
CA TYR A 353 2.36 14.59 -4.33
C TYR A 353 3.25 15.30 -3.32
N TYR A 354 4.33 15.93 -3.76
CA TYR A 354 5.09 16.88 -2.95
C TYR A 354 5.32 18.17 -3.74
N PHE A 355 5.69 19.22 -3.04
CA PHE A 355 6.01 20.51 -3.67
C PHE A 355 7.40 20.98 -3.24
N SER A 356 8.22 21.35 -4.21
CA SER A 356 9.54 21.96 -3.99
C SER A 356 9.70 23.14 -4.94
N LYS A 357 9.85 24.36 -4.37
CA LYS A 357 10.00 25.59 -5.16
C LYS A 357 11.40 25.66 -5.77
N PRO A 358 11.54 25.80 -7.09
CA PRO A 358 12.84 25.90 -7.73
C PRO A 358 13.72 27.01 -7.15
N LYS A 359 14.99 26.73 -6.90
CA LYS A 359 15.99 27.68 -6.34
C LYS A 359 15.62 28.22 -4.94
N SER A 360 14.79 27.51 -4.19
CA SER A 360 14.37 27.83 -2.82
C SER A 360 14.58 26.63 -1.91
N THR A 361 14.63 26.86 -0.61
CA THR A 361 14.59 25.82 0.42
C THR A 361 13.16 25.46 0.82
N GLN A 362 12.16 26.06 0.19
CA GLN A 362 10.74 25.77 0.47
C GLN A 362 10.38 24.41 -0.12
N GLU A 363 10.05 23.49 0.76
CA GLU A 363 9.54 22.14 0.43
C GLU A 363 8.34 21.85 1.31
N ILE A 364 7.31 21.23 0.73
CA ILE A 364 6.14 20.65 1.42
C ILE A 364 6.22 19.16 1.23
N ASP A 365 6.20 18.42 2.32
CA ASP A 365 6.43 16.97 2.32
C ASP A 365 5.40 16.23 1.49
N PHE A 366 4.10 16.57 1.67
CA PHE A 366 3.01 16.05 0.85
C PHE A 366 1.98 17.12 0.48
N LEU A 367 1.41 16.96 -0.70
CA LEU A 367 0.18 17.62 -1.16
C LEU A 367 -0.83 16.53 -1.50
N ILE A 368 -2.07 16.70 -1.08
CA ILE A 368 -3.20 15.85 -1.45
C ILE A 368 -4.32 16.70 -2.05
N GLU A 369 -5.19 16.10 -2.85
CA GLU A 369 -6.48 16.67 -3.23
C GLU A 369 -7.56 16.01 -2.37
N ASP A 370 -8.43 16.81 -1.76
CA ASP A 370 -9.60 16.29 -1.05
C ASP A 370 -10.78 16.00 -2.00
N GLU A 371 -11.90 15.53 -1.45
CA GLU A 371 -13.11 15.21 -2.22
C GLU A 371 -13.77 16.47 -2.82
N GLU A 372 -13.57 17.65 -2.23
CA GLU A 372 -14.03 18.94 -2.71
C GLU A 372 -13.14 19.51 -3.83
N GLY A 373 -11.99 18.89 -4.08
CA GLY A 373 -11.01 19.32 -5.08
C GLY A 373 -10.09 20.43 -4.58
N GLU A 374 -9.87 20.54 -3.28
CA GLU A 374 -8.94 21.51 -2.69
C GLU A 374 -7.55 20.89 -2.50
N VAL A 375 -6.51 21.72 -2.66
CA VAL A 375 -5.12 21.30 -2.42
C VAL A 375 -4.76 21.50 -0.96
N ILE A 376 -4.48 20.42 -0.27
CA ILE A 376 -4.12 20.42 1.15
C ILE A 376 -2.62 20.16 1.31
N PRO A 377 -1.83 21.12 1.79
CA PRO A 377 -0.42 20.91 2.12
C PRO A 377 -0.27 20.23 3.48
N ILE A 378 0.67 19.28 3.53
CA ILE A 378 1.00 18.48 4.72
C ILE A 378 2.49 18.58 4.98
N GLU A 379 2.86 19.05 6.16
CA GLU A 379 4.22 19.04 6.69
C GLU A 379 4.35 17.95 7.74
N VAL A 380 5.39 17.13 7.65
CA VAL A 380 5.63 16.00 8.57
C VAL A 380 6.78 16.32 9.52
N LYS A 381 6.56 16.15 10.82
CA LYS A 381 7.56 16.34 11.88
C LYS A 381 7.68 15.08 12.74
N ALA A 382 8.87 14.54 12.82
CA ALA A 382 9.15 13.34 13.60
C ALA A 382 9.12 13.57 15.12
N GLU A 383 9.14 14.82 15.55
CA GLU A 383 9.25 15.25 16.95
C GLU A 383 8.15 16.25 17.32
N THR A 384 8.24 16.73 18.57
CA THR A 384 7.34 17.78 19.09
C THR A 384 7.74 19.21 18.68
N ASN A 385 8.95 19.40 18.11
CA ASN A 385 9.36 20.69 17.59
C ASN A 385 8.67 20.98 16.27
N VAL A 386 7.74 21.91 16.29
CA VAL A 386 6.76 22.15 15.21
C VAL A 386 7.04 23.40 14.38
N LYS A 387 8.29 23.86 14.29
CA LYS A 387 8.63 24.95 13.37
C LYS A 387 8.40 24.51 11.93
N ALA A 388 7.40 25.11 11.27
CA ALA A 388 6.97 24.78 9.91
C ALA A 388 7.03 26.03 9.01
N LYS A 389 8.26 26.55 8.80
CA LYS A 389 8.46 27.80 8.02
C LYS A 389 8.03 27.63 6.56
N SER A 390 8.37 26.49 5.93
CA SER A 390 8.00 26.20 4.55
C SER A 390 6.49 26.11 4.40
N LEU A 391 5.79 25.42 5.32
CA LEU A 391 4.34 25.32 5.31
C LEU A 391 3.68 26.68 5.48
N ARG A 392 4.15 27.50 6.44
CA ARG A 392 3.60 28.84 6.65
C ARG A 392 3.75 29.71 5.41
N GLN A 393 4.93 29.75 4.80
CA GLN A 393 5.15 30.47 3.56
C GLN A 393 4.26 29.96 2.42
N PHE A 394 4.05 28.62 2.34
CA PHE A 394 3.14 28.04 1.35
C PHE A 394 1.70 28.51 1.56
N VAL A 395 1.22 28.55 2.81
CA VAL A 395 -0.13 29.01 3.15
C VAL A 395 -0.29 30.49 2.80
N GLU A 396 0.71 31.33 3.09
CA GLU A 396 0.72 32.75 2.74
C GLU A 396 0.74 32.98 1.22
N ASP A 397 1.46 32.15 0.45
CA ASP A 397 1.58 32.26 -1.02
C ASP A 397 0.34 31.72 -1.77
N ASN A 398 -0.34 30.70 -1.25
CA ASN A 398 -1.35 29.94 -2.00
C ASN A 398 -2.77 29.96 -1.38
N HIS A 399 -2.91 30.39 -0.13
CA HIS A 399 -4.19 30.50 0.60
C HIS A 399 -5.06 29.24 0.56
N PRO A 400 -4.54 28.04 0.90
CA PRO A 400 -5.33 26.82 0.92
C PRO A 400 -6.42 26.90 2.00
N GLN A 401 -7.55 26.20 1.82
CA GLN A 401 -8.62 26.15 2.82
C GLN A 401 -8.19 25.45 4.11
N ALA A 402 -7.31 24.46 4.02
CA ALA A 402 -6.74 23.77 5.17
C ALA A 402 -5.23 23.52 4.95
N ALA A 403 -4.49 23.46 6.05
CA ALA A 403 -3.09 23.05 6.06
C ALA A 403 -2.86 22.17 7.28
N TYR A 404 -2.15 21.04 7.10
CA TYR A 404 -1.91 20.09 8.17
C TYR A 404 -0.42 19.99 8.50
N ARG A 405 -0.16 19.87 9.79
CA ARG A 405 1.14 19.51 10.33
C ARG A 405 0.98 18.19 11.10
N ILE A 406 1.57 17.13 10.59
CA ILE A 406 1.53 15.81 11.23
C ILE A 406 2.74 15.68 12.13
N SER A 407 2.54 15.48 13.45
CA SER A 407 3.63 15.44 14.43
C SER A 407 3.30 14.55 15.64
N MET A 408 4.26 14.42 16.57
CA MET A 408 4.04 13.70 17.83
C MET A 408 3.22 14.51 18.86
N ASN A 409 2.74 15.71 18.51
CA ASN A 409 1.84 16.49 19.35
C ASN A 409 0.38 16.05 19.19
N ASP A 410 -0.42 16.41 20.18
CA ASP A 410 -1.85 16.18 20.20
C ASP A 410 -2.58 16.91 19.06
N TYR A 411 -3.79 16.47 18.73
CA TYR A 411 -4.67 17.20 17.82
C TYR A 411 -4.92 18.60 18.35
N ARG A 412 -4.62 19.61 17.52
CA ARG A 412 -4.79 21.00 17.86
C ARG A 412 -5.01 21.86 16.62
N PRO A 413 -6.21 22.43 16.43
CA PRO A 413 -6.42 23.46 15.43
C PRO A 413 -5.76 24.77 15.90
N GLU A 414 -5.03 25.42 14.99
CA GLU A 414 -4.44 26.74 15.13
C GLU A 414 -4.96 27.64 14.00
N ASP A 415 -4.73 28.95 14.06
CA ASP A 415 -5.31 29.91 13.10
C ASP A 415 -5.02 29.61 11.62
N TRP A 416 -3.86 29.04 11.30
CA TRP A 416 -3.40 28.84 9.93
C TRP A 416 -3.01 27.38 9.61
N VAL A 417 -3.00 26.51 10.62
CA VAL A 417 -2.60 25.09 10.49
C VAL A 417 -3.28 24.26 11.56
N THR A 418 -3.68 23.05 11.23
CA THR A 418 -4.12 22.08 12.23
C THR A 418 -3.01 21.05 12.47
N ASN A 419 -2.62 20.86 13.73
CA ASN A 419 -1.76 19.76 14.10
C ASN A 419 -2.56 18.47 14.18
N ILE A 420 -2.17 17.47 13.40
CA ILE A 420 -2.71 16.13 13.43
C ILE A 420 -1.69 15.22 14.12
N PRO A 421 -2.07 14.44 15.13
CA PRO A 421 -1.18 13.45 15.73
C PRO A 421 -0.70 12.43 14.70
N LEU A 422 0.57 12.00 14.77
CA LEU A 422 1.11 10.98 13.85
C LEU A 422 0.25 9.72 13.81
N TRP A 423 -0.27 9.29 14.96
CA TRP A 423 -1.14 8.11 15.05
C TRP A 423 -2.52 8.27 14.41
N ALA A 424 -2.89 9.50 14.05
CA ALA A 424 -4.14 9.80 13.35
C ALA A 424 -3.94 10.19 11.87
N ALA A 425 -2.76 9.92 11.29
CA ALA A 425 -2.46 10.26 9.88
C ALA A 425 -3.42 9.60 8.87
N GLU A 426 -3.95 8.41 9.19
CA GLU A 426 -4.97 7.70 8.39
C GLU A 426 -6.34 8.39 8.43
N SER A 427 -6.58 9.25 9.43
CA SER A 427 -7.88 9.90 9.67
C SER A 427 -8.06 11.23 8.93
N LEU A 428 -7.14 11.60 8.02
CA LEU A 428 -7.22 12.81 7.20
C LEU A 428 -8.36 12.79 6.19
#